data_b04f4b86c24733877ab0516f91519898
#
_entry.id   b04f4b86c24733877ab0516f91519898
#
_cell.length_a   1.000
_cell.length_b   1.000
_cell.length_c   1.000
_cell.angle_alpha   90.00
_cell.angle_beta   90.00
_cell.angle_gamma   90.00
#
_symmetry.space_group_name_H-M   'P 1'
#
loop_
_entity.id
_entity.type
_entity.pdbx_description
1 polymer ?
#
loop_
_entity_poly.entity_id
_entity_poly.type
_entity_poly.pdbx_seq_one_letter_code
_entity_poly.pdbx_strand_id
1 'polypeptide(L)'
;MKLTVKGTRTMYKQGLYFAAACVVTSLLVLMPSSHGQGANQNIAGTWIATVTVNTSPGAPPFVFTDLVAFNSGGTLTAASSTFNAHTSENPFLPSPLVVDTSDGYGAWKSRGDDSNQFAFTLRRFLFAGANTPTALYGPFFPGQNVGVNTVEAVGTFHTGKNGDSVTGSFTNQFVNLNGEVVFAGSGTFAATRLGIEPLAP
;
A
#
# COMPACT_ATOMS: atom_id res chain seq x y z
N MET A 1 38.26 -4.44 63.59
CA MET A 1 37.38 -3.32 63.31
C MET A 1 36.65 -3.61 61.98
N LYS A 2 35.39 -4.11 62.02
CA LYS A 2 34.56 -4.49 60.89
C LYS A 2 33.56 -3.39 60.70
N LEU A 3 33.65 -2.66 59.56
CA LEU A 3 32.61 -1.72 59.12
C LEU A 3 31.66 -2.44 58.20
N THR A 4 30.42 -2.56 58.65
CA THR A 4 29.29 -3.09 57.87
C THR A 4 28.61 -1.92 57.20
N VAL A 5 28.64 -1.86 55.87
CA VAL A 5 27.83 -0.94 55.08
C VAL A 5 26.51 -1.64 54.73
N LYS A 6 25.43 -1.21 55.40
CA LYS A 6 24.05 -1.60 55.14
C LYS A 6 23.33 -0.46 54.41
N GLY A 7 22.69 -0.76 53.30
CA GLY A 7 21.57 0.04 52.82
C GLY A 7 21.84 0.88 51.60
N THR A 8 21.48 0.38 50.42
CA THR A 8 20.84 1.14 49.29
C THR A 8 20.41 0.16 48.19
N ARG A 9 19.30 -0.51 48.37
CA ARG A 9 18.71 -1.36 47.31
C ARG A 9 17.18 -1.29 47.28
N THR A 10 16.57 -0.11 47.38
CA THR A 10 15.10 -0.05 47.33
C THR A 10 14.51 1.13 46.52
N MET A 11 15.30 1.94 45.82
CA MET A 11 14.75 3.09 45.08
C MET A 11 14.70 2.96 43.55
N TYR A 12 15.16 1.85 42.98
CA TYR A 12 15.17 1.72 41.51
C TYR A 12 13.96 1.02 40.88
N LYS A 13 13.07 0.44 41.68
CA LYS A 13 11.92 -0.31 41.15
C LYS A 13 10.64 0.52 40.95
N GLN A 14 10.51 1.68 41.55
CA GLN A 14 9.31 2.52 41.39
C GLN A 14 9.39 3.51 40.20
N GLY A 15 10.59 3.85 39.71
CA GLY A 15 10.76 4.74 38.55
C GLY A 15 10.44 4.10 37.21
N LEU A 16 10.49 2.76 37.10
CA LEU A 16 10.30 2.07 35.82
C LEU A 16 8.82 1.92 35.40
N TYR A 17 7.91 1.94 36.37
CA TYR A 17 6.48 1.79 36.11
C TYR A 17 5.80 3.10 35.66
N PHE A 18 6.36 4.25 36.05
CA PHE A 18 5.84 5.55 35.60
C PHE A 18 6.21 5.91 34.16
N ALA A 19 7.35 5.45 33.67
CA ALA A 19 7.78 5.70 32.30
C ALA A 19 7.00 4.85 31.28
N ALA A 20 6.57 3.64 31.66
CA ALA A 20 5.79 2.76 30.78
C ALA A 20 4.32 3.21 30.62
N ALA A 21 3.74 3.84 31.66
CA ALA A 21 2.35 4.32 31.61
C ALA A 21 2.17 5.57 30.74
N CYS A 22 3.18 6.44 30.64
CA CYS A 22 3.11 7.64 29.81
C CYS A 22 3.27 7.38 28.32
N VAL A 23 3.92 6.27 27.92
CA VAL A 23 4.11 5.93 26.50
C VAL A 23 2.85 5.31 25.89
N VAL A 24 2.04 4.60 26.69
CA VAL A 24 0.79 3.99 26.20
C VAL A 24 -0.33 5.02 26.03
N THR A 25 -0.35 6.07 26.87
CA THR A 25 -1.36 7.13 26.76
C THR A 25 -1.08 8.12 25.63
N SER A 26 0.17 8.30 25.20
CA SER A 26 0.50 9.19 24.09
C SER A 26 0.29 8.55 22.70
N LEU A 27 0.26 7.21 22.61
CA LEU A 27 -0.07 6.54 21.32
C LEU A 27 -1.56 6.52 21.00
N LEU A 28 -2.44 6.73 21.97
CA LEU A 28 -3.90 6.73 21.78
C LEU A 28 -4.45 8.10 21.30
N VAL A 29 -3.65 9.17 21.38
CA VAL A 29 -4.09 10.54 21.00
C VAL A 29 -3.69 10.90 19.56
N LEU A 30 -2.87 10.09 18.90
CA LEU A 30 -2.42 10.30 17.52
C LEU A 30 -3.07 9.37 16.50
N MET A 31 -4.18 8.72 16.81
CA MET A 31 -5.04 8.25 15.73
C MET A 31 -5.68 9.51 15.13
N PRO A 32 -5.31 9.90 13.89
CA PRO A 32 -6.08 10.90 13.21
C PRO A 32 -7.50 10.34 13.19
N SER A 33 -8.43 11.02 13.87
CA SER A 33 -9.84 10.77 13.67
C SER A 33 -10.04 10.89 12.16
N SER A 34 -10.20 9.76 11.49
CA SER A 34 -10.68 9.71 10.12
C SER A 34 -12.13 10.19 10.19
N HIS A 35 -12.29 11.50 10.39
CA HIS A 35 -13.54 12.15 10.09
C HIS A 35 -13.67 11.97 8.58
N GLY A 36 -14.46 11.00 8.20
CA GLY A 36 -14.91 10.80 6.83
C GLY A 36 -15.63 12.05 6.36
N GLN A 37 -14.85 13.08 6.03
CA GLN A 37 -15.38 14.24 5.31
C GLN A 37 -15.71 13.74 3.91
N GLY A 38 -17.01 13.49 3.68
CA GLY A 38 -17.62 13.53 2.38
C GLY A 38 -16.87 12.75 1.28
N ALA A 39 -16.45 11.51 1.59
CA ALA A 39 -15.96 10.64 0.54
C ALA A 39 -17.06 10.56 -0.52
N ASN A 40 -16.74 10.95 -1.75
CA ASN A 40 -17.70 10.90 -2.84
C ASN A 40 -18.21 9.47 -2.98
N GLN A 41 -19.47 9.23 -2.58
CA GLN A 41 -20.05 7.88 -2.58
C GLN A 41 -20.09 7.26 -3.98
N ASN A 42 -19.92 8.06 -5.02
CA ASN A 42 -19.96 7.60 -6.41
C ASN A 42 -18.80 6.66 -6.75
N ILE A 43 -17.61 6.79 -6.12
CA ILE A 43 -16.50 5.88 -6.36
C ILE A 43 -16.57 4.61 -5.51
N ALA A 44 -17.31 4.60 -4.40
CA ALA A 44 -17.42 3.43 -3.54
C ALA A 44 -17.96 2.23 -4.33
N GLY A 45 -17.33 1.07 -4.17
CA GLY A 45 -17.64 -0.16 -4.89
C GLY A 45 -16.39 -0.88 -5.37
N THR A 46 -16.59 -1.97 -6.10
CA THR A 46 -15.52 -2.79 -6.66
C THR A 46 -15.31 -2.48 -8.14
N TRP A 47 -14.06 -2.45 -8.54
CA TRP A 47 -13.62 -2.03 -9.86
C TRP A 47 -12.61 -3.01 -10.42
N ILE A 48 -12.69 -3.29 -11.73
CA ILE A 48 -11.64 -3.97 -12.48
C ILE A 48 -10.83 -2.91 -13.18
N ALA A 49 -9.55 -2.79 -12.80
CA ALA A 49 -8.65 -1.78 -13.30
C ALA A 49 -7.59 -2.39 -14.22
N THR A 50 -7.43 -1.85 -15.40
CA THR A 50 -6.26 -2.07 -16.26
C THR A 50 -5.21 -1.04 -15.87
N VAL A 51 -4.06 -1.49 -15.42
CA VAL A 51 -2.94 -0.66 -14.95
C VAL A 51 -1.80 -0.75 -15.96
N THR A 52 -1.28 0.40 -16.35
CA THR A 52 -0.17 0.54 -17.30
C THR A 52 0.98 1.23 -16.61
N VAL A 53 2.09 0.55 -16.41
CA VAL A 53 3.32 1.07 -15.75
C VAL A 53 4.35 1.40 -16.80
N ASN A 54 4.89 2.60 -16.73
CA ASN A 54 6.06 3.01 -17.52
C ASN A 54 7.33 2.62 -16.75
N THR A 55 8.06 1.64 -17.22
CA THR A 55 9.24 1.08 -16.50
C THR A 55 10.53 1.82 -16.83
N SER A 56 10.72 2.24 -18.06
CA SER A 56 11.89 3.04 -18.52
C SER A 56 11.60 3.68 -19.89
N PRO A 57 12.30 4.78 -20.23
CA PRO A 57 12.18 5.39 -21.54
C PRO A 57 12.52 4.38 -22.66
N GLY A 58 11.59 4.22 -23.61
CA GLY A 58 11.78 3.33 -24.76
C GLY A 58 11.47 1.85 -24.53
N ALA A 59 11.24 1.42 -23.30
CA ALA A 59 10.75 0.07 -23.02
C ALA A 59 9.21 0.00 -23.21
N PRO A 60 8.67 -1.14 -23.67
CA PRO A 60 7.24 -1.32 -23.71
C PRO A 60 6.65 -1.21 -22.29
N PRO A 61 5.47 -0.60 -22.13
CA PRO A 61 4.84 -0.49 -20.85
C PRO A 61 4.44 -1.88 -20.32
N PHE A 62 4.50 -2.04 -19.01
CA PHE A 62 4.02 -3.23 -18.34
C PHE A 62 2.55 -3.05 -17.98
N VAL A 63 1.68 -3.97 -18.47
CA VAL A 63 0.22 -3.89 -18.30
C VAL A 63 -0.27 -5.08 -17.48
N PHE A 64 -1.10 -4.82 -16.48
CA PHE A 64 -1.74 -5.85 -15.65
C PHE A 64 -3.14 -5.41 -15.20
N THR A 65 -3.86 -6.33 -14.56
CA THR A 65 -5.20 -6.07 -14.04
C THR A 65 -5.19 -6.10 -12.52
N ASP A 66 -5.83 -5.11 -11.89
CA ASP A 66 -6.11 -5.05 -10.46
C ASP A 66 -7.62 -5.13 -10.22
N LEU A 67 -8.01 -5.84 -9.16
CA LEU A 67 -9.34 -5.73 -8.57
C LEU A 67 -9.26 -4.78 -7.39
N VAL A 68 -9.95 -3.64 -7.45
CA VAL A 68 -9.87 -2.57 -6.46
C VAL A 68 -11.22 -2.35 -5.82
N ALA A 69 -11.29 -2.35 -4.50
CA ALA A 69 -12.51 -2.02 -3.75
C ALA A 69 -12.31 -0.71 -2.97
N PHE A 70 -13.09 0.31 -3.31
CA PHE A 70 -13.18 1.57 -2.57
C PHE A 70 -14.34 1.48 -1.58
N ASN A 71 -14.07 1.55 -0.29
CA ASN A 71 -15.09 1.53 0.76
C ASN A 71 -15.56 2.95 1.07
N SER A 72 -16.84 3.12 1.38
CA SER A 72 -17.45 4.41 1.69
C SER A 72 -16.80 5.15 2.87
N GLY A 73 -16.10 4.41 3.74
CA GLY A 73 -15.32 4.97 4.86
C GLY A 73 -13.96 5.56 4.49
N GLY A 74 -13.61 5.67 3.19
CA GLY A 74 -12.34 6.22 2.75
C GLY A 74 -11.17 5.24 2.78
N THR A 75 -11.40 3.94 3.00
CA THR A 75 -10.39 2.89 2.86
C THR A 75 -10.49 2.22 1.50
N LEU A 76 -9.39 1.61 1.04
CA LEU A 76 -9.38 0.82 -0.17
C LEU A 76 -8.54 -0.46 0.00
N THR A 77 -8.90 -1.47 -0.78
CA THR A 77 -8.11 -2.70 -0.94
C THR A 77 -7.90 -2.97 -2.42
N ALA A 78 -6.79 -3.61 -2.76
CA ALA A 78 -6.50 -3.99 -4.14
C ALA A 78 -5.80 -5.34 -4.20
N ALA A 79 -6.26 -6.21 -5.09
CA ALA A 79 -5.62 -7.48 -5.43
C ALA A 79 -5.16 -7.42 -6.90
N SER A 80 -3.90 -7.80 -7.15
CA SER A 80 -3.32 -7.77 -8.48
C SER A 80 -3.33 -9.13 -9.14
N SER A 81 -3.71 -9.20 -10.40
CA SER A 81 -3.66 -10.44 -11.19
C SER A 81 -2.23 -10.95 -11.44
N THR A 82 -1.24 -10.09 -11.31
CA THR A 82 0.14 -10.38 -11.70
C THR A 82 1.09 -10.36 -10.50
N PHE A 83 0.94 -9.38 -9.60
CA PHE A 83 1.91 -9.17 -8.52
C PHE A 83 1.72 -10.10 -7.30
N ASN A 84 0.55 -10.71 -7.13
CA ASN A 84 0.28 -11.59 -6.00
C ASN A 84 0.77 -13.03 -6.21
N ALA A 85 1.23 -13.38 -7.44
CA ALA A 85 1.66 -14.72 -7.74
C ALA A 85 2.85 -14.72 -8.71
N HIS A 86 4.00 -15.18 -8.22
CA HIS A 86 5.14 -15.56 -9.05
C HIS A 86 5.77 -14.46 -9.93
N THR A 87 5.60 -13.18 -9.58
CA THR A 87 6.29 -12.08 -10.28
C THR A 87 7.81 -12.22 -10.14
N SER A 88 8.25 -12.77 -9.02
CA SER A 88 9.65 -13.12 -8.76
C SER A 88 10.22 -14.19 -9.70
N GLU A 89 9.37 -14.92 -10.40
CA GLU A 89 9.77 -15.96 -11.37
C GLU A 89 9.74 -15.46 -12.83
N ASN A 90 9.25 -14.24 -13.09
CA ASN A 90 9.14 -13.71 -14.43
C ASN A 90 10.48 -13.12 -14.93
N PRO A 91 11.18 -13.78 -15.88
CA PRO A 91 12.49 -13.34 -16.34
C PRO A 91 12.45 -12.10 -17.23
N PHE A 92 11.24 -11.66 -17.65
CA PHE A 92 11.06 -10.51 -18.53
C PHE A 92 10.79 -9.20 -17.77
N LEU A 93 10.63 -9.28 -16.45
CA LEU A 93 10.47 -8.08 -15.65
C LEU A 93 11.81 -7.37 -15.40
N PRO A 94 11.81 -6.04 -15.36
CA PRO A 94 12.97 -5.29 -14.88
C PRO A 94 13.37 -5.75 -13.48
N SER A 95 14.67 -5.88 -13.24
CA SER A 95 15.25 -6.42 -12.00
C SER A 95 14.60 -5.91 -10.69
N PRO A 96 14.31 -4.60 -10.53
CA PRO A 96 13.64 -4.14 -9.30
C PRO A 96 12.21 -4.65 -9.09
N LEU A 97 11.54 -5.11 -10.14
CA LEU A 97 10.16 -5.59 -10.09
C LEU A 97 10.06 -7.11 -9.86
N VAL A 98 11.20 -7.81 -9.77
CA VAL A 98 11.25 -9.27 -9.55
C VAL A 98 11.06 -9.57 -8.06
N VAL A 99 9.87 -9.27 -7.55
CA VAL A 99 9.41 -9.50 -6.17
C VAL A 99 7.93 -9.86 -6.20
N ASP A 100 7.48 -10.68 -5.27
CA ASP A 100 6.07 -10.94 -5.06
C ASP A 100 5.47 -9.84 -4.16
N THR A 101 4.16 -9.60 -4.25
CA THR A 101 3.52 -8.59 -3.40
C THR A 101 2.33 -9.18 -2.65
N SER A 102 2.03 -8.60 -1.48
CA SER A 102 0.74 -8.82 -0.82
C SER A 102 -0.39 -8.14 -1.58
N ASP A 103 -1.62 -8.39 -1.15
CA ASP A 103 -2.72 -7.48 -1.42
C ASP A 103 -2.40 -6.07 -0.92
N GLY A 104 -2.99 -5.09 -1.58
CA GLY A 104 -2.81 -3.69 -1.25
C GLY A 104 -3.86 -3.18 -0.28
N TYR A 105 -3.45 -2.34 0.65
CA TYR A 105 -4.31 -1.66 1.60
C TYR A 105 -4.00 -0.17 1.59
N GLY A 106 -5.04 0.66 1.66
CA GLY A 106 -4.84 2.08 1.56
C GLY A 106 -6.01 2.94 1.97
N ALA A 107 -5.89 4.22 1.67
CA ALA A 107 -6.91 5.22 1.93
C ALA A 107 -7.17 6.07 0.68
N TRP A 108 -8.38 6.56 0.54
CA TRP A 108 -8.78 7.43 -0.53
C TRP A 108 -9.65 8.59 -0.01
N LYS A 109 -9.70 9.67 -0.77
CA LYS A 109 -10.56 10.83 -0.50
C LYS A 109 -10.93 11.55 -1.78
N SER A 110 -12.06 12.25 -1.77
CA SER A 110 -12.39 13.22 -2.82
C SER A 110 -11.38 14.36 -2.84
N ARG A 111 -11.13 14.93 -4.00
CA ARG A 111 -10.16 16.00 -4.21
C ARG A 111 -10.86 17.29 -4.60
N GLY A 112 -10.80 18.29 -3.69
CA GLY A 112 -11.43 19.59 -3.90
C GLY A 112 -12.97 19.52 -3.83
N ASP A 113 -13.59 20.54 -4.37
CA ASP A 113 -15.05 20.68 -4.45
C ASP A 113 -15.65 19.89 -5.65
N ASP A 114 -14.80 19.40 -6.54
CA ASP A 114 -15.20 18.55 -7.68
C ASP A 114 -15.49 17.13 -7.18
N SER A 115 -16.76 16.76 -7.18
CA SER A 115 -17.22 15.46 -6.73
C SER A 115 -16.72 14.29 -7.55
N ASN A 116 -16.14 14.52 -8.72
CA ASN A 116 -15.67 13.48 -9.63
C ASN A 116 -14.17 13.19 -9.49
N GLN A 117 -13.40 14.04 -8.81
CA GLN A 117 -11.98 13.82 -8.62
C GLN A 117 -11.70 13.16 -7.26
N PHE A 118 -10.70 12.28 -7.23
CA PHE A 118 -10.24 11.62 -6.01
C PHE A 118 -8.73 11.40 -6.03
N ALA A 119 -8.19 11.16 -4.86
CA ALA A 119 -6.81 10.71 -4.68
C ALA A 119 -6.78 9.52 -3.75
N PHE A 120 -5.80 8.63 -3.93
CA PHE A 120 -5.58 7.53 -3.01
C PHE A 120 -4.10 7.23 -2.82
N THR A 121 -3.81 6.61 -1.68
CA THR A 121 -2.51 5.98 -1.38
C THR A 121 -2.75 4.52 -1.08
N LEU A 122 -1.97 3.63 -1.69
CA LEU A 122 -2.01 2.19 -1.52
C LEU A 122 -0.63 1.69 -1.13
N ARG A 123 -0.57 0.73 -0.20
CA ARG A 123 0.67 0.05 0.17
C ARG A 123 0.54 -1.46 0.06
N ARG A 124 1.63 -2.11 -0.38
CA ARG A 124 1.80 -3.56 -0.47
C ARG A 124 3.12 -3.95 0.15
N PHE A 125 3.19 -5.06 0.86
CA PHE A 125 4.47 -5.64 1.24
C PHE A 125 5.11 -6.32 0.03
N LEU A 126 6.45 -6.25 -0.04
CA LEU A 126 7.27 -6.91 -1.04
C LEU A 126 7.88 -8.17 -0.43
N PHE A 127 7.76 -9.29 -1.10
CA PHE A 127 8.31 -10.57 -0.67
C PHE A 127 9.35 -11.06 -1.66
N ALA A 128 10.45 -11.60 -1.13
CA ALA A 128 11.48 -12.18 -1.95
C ALA A 128 11.03 -13.52 -2.55
N GLY A 129 11.27 -13.70 -3.83
CA GLY A 129 11.21 -14.99 -4.51
C GLY A 129 12.58 -15.46 -4.96
N ALA A 130 12.63 -16.55 -5.72
CA ALA A 130 13.89 -17.20 -6.12
C ALA A 130 14.83 -16.30 -6.94
N ASN A 131 14.28 -15.40 -7.75
CA ASN A 131 15.05 -14.51 -8.65
C ASN A 131 15.13 -13.05 -8.15
N THR A 132 14.66 -12.78 -6.95
CA THR A 132 14.73 -11.43 -6.37
C THR A 132 16.19 -11.00 -6.20
N PRO A 133 16.60 -9.82 -6.70
CA PRO A 133 17.99 -9.41 -6.70
C PRO A 133 18.48 -9.01 -5.31
N THR A 134 19.41 -9.77 -4.75
CA THR A 134 20.03 -9.49 -3.44
C THR A 134 20.79 -8.16 -3.40
N ALA A 135 21.30 -7.70 -4.55
CA ALA A 135 21.97 -6.41 -4.65
C ALA A 135 21.06 -5.21 -4.36
N LEU A 136 19.73 -5.35 -4.57
CA LEU A 136 18.74 -4.30 -4.34
C LEU A 136 18.02 -4.46 -3.00
N TYR A 137 17.76 -5.70 -2.60
CA TYR A 137 16.89 -5.99 -1.45
C TYR A 137 17.67 -6.56 -0.24
N GLY A 138 18.99 -6.78 -0.40
CA GLY A 138 19.84 -7.39 0.63
C GLY A 138 19.71 -8.91 0.67
N PRO A 139 20.38 -9.57 1.63
CA PRO A 139 20.25 -11.02 1.84
C PRO A 139 18.87 -11.35 2.43
N PHE A 140 18.23 -12.38 1.91
CA PHE A 140 16.89 -12.81 2.30
C PHE A 140 16.70 -14.32 2.11
N PHE A 141 15.60 -14.83 2.71
CA PHE A 141 15.06 -16.16 2.38
C PHE A 141 13.82 -15.99 1.49
N PRO A 142 13.54 -16.92 0.57
CA PRO A 142 12.31 -16.91 -0.21
C PRO A 142 11.06 -16.77 0.69
N GLY A 143 10.14 -15.89 0.31
CA GLY A 143 8.95 -15.56 1.09
C GLY A 143 9.17 -14.54 2.21
N GLN A 144 10.41 -14.11 2.45
CA GLN A 144 10.68 -13.05 3.44
C GLN A 144 10.22 -11.69 2.92
N ASN A 145 9.67 -10.85 3.81
CA ASN A 145 9.42 -9.45 3.49
C ASN A 145 10.75 -8.74 3.25
N VAL A 146 10.86 -8.04 2.13
CA VAL A 146 12.07 -7.32 1.69
C VAL A 146 11.83 -5.83 1.47
N GLY A 147 10.62 -5.35 1.68
CA GLY A 147 10.31 -3.94 1.52
C GLY A 147 8.81 -3.64 1.41
N VAL A 148 8.52 -2.44 0.92
CA VAL A 148 7.16 -1.93 0.74
C VAL A 148 7.06 -1.24 -0.62
N ASN A 149 5.98 -1.52 -1.36
CA ASN A 149 5.53 -0.72 -2.49
C ASN A 149 4.52 0.32 -2.00
N THR A 150 4.72 1.58 -2.33
CA THR A 150 3.75 2.66 -2.11
C THR A 150 3.31 3.21 -3.46
N VAL A 151 2.00 3.27 -3.67
CA VAL A 151 1.36 3.86 -4.85
C VAL A 151 0.60 5.10 -4.39
N GLU A 152 0.84 6.23 -5.04
CA GLU A 152 0.07 7.47 -4.88
C GLU A 152 -0.60 7.80 -6.21
N ALA A 153 -1.91 8.02 -6.20
CA ALA A 153 -2.69 8.18 -7.41
C ALA A 153 -3.73 9.28 -7.31
N VAL A 154 -4.04 9.82 -8.46
CA VAL A 154 -5.18 10.72 -8.68
C VAL A 154 -6.03 10.19 -9.83
N GLY A 155 -7.33 10.31 -9.70
CA GLY A 155 -8.26 9.81 -10.72
C GLY A 155 -9.51 10.66 -10.85
N THR A 156 -10.24 10.42 -11.94
CA THR A 156 -11.52 11.03 -12.25
C THR A 156 -12.55 9.93 -12.46
N PHE A 157 -13.68 10.07 -11.82
CA PHE A 157 -14.85 9.22 -11.96
C PHE A 157 -15.74 9.76 -13.10
N HIS A 158 -16.22 8.88 -13.94
CA HIS A 158 -17.10 9.17 -15.05
C HIS A 158 -18.36 8.29 -14.96
N THR A 159 -19.53 8.94 -15.00
CA THR A 159 -20.80 8.24 -15.16
C THR A 159 -21.11 8.10 -16.65
N GLY A 160 -21.50 6.93 -17.09
CA GLY A 160 -21.79 6.68 -18.50
C GLY A 160 -23.00 5.77 -18.72
N LYS A 161 -23.61 5.87 -19.90
CA LYS A 161 -24.69 4.97 -20.33
C LYS A 161 -24.26 3.50 -20.37
N ASN A 162 -22.96 3.25 -20.58
CA ASN A 162 -22.36 1.91 -20.64
C ASN A 162 -21.76 1.45 -19.29
N GLY A 163 -22.12 2.11 -18.20
CA GLY A 163 -21.59 1.88 -16.86
C GLY A 163 -20.62 2.96 -16.40
N ASP A 164 -20.31 2.91 -15.12
CA ASP A 164 -19.36 3.84 -14.50
C ASP A 164 -17.93 3.44 -14.84
N SER A 165 -17.09 4.43 -15.04
CA SER A 165 -15.67 4.23 -15.29
C SER A 165 -14.82 5.20 -14.48
N VAL A 166 -13.55 4.85 -14.32
CA VAL A 166 -12.54 5.65 -13.65
C VAL A 166 -11.29 5.69 -14.52
N THR A 167 -10.66 6.85 -14.64
CA THR A 167 -9.34 6.99 -15.26
C THR A 167 -8.43 7.78 -14.36
N GLY A 168 -7.11 7.54 -14.43
CA GLY A 168 -6.19 8.30 -13.62
C GLY A 168 -4.73 8.00 -13.90
N SER A 169 -3.88 8.64 -13.10
CA SER A 169 -2.44 8.46 -13.13
C SER A 169 -1.92 8.17 -11.73
N PHE A 170 -0.76 7.56 -11.66
CA PHE A 170 -0.11 7.24 -10.38
C PHE A 170 1.40 7.34 -10.49
N THR A 171 2.03 7.47 -9.32
CA THR A 171 3.43 7.19 -9.10
C THR A 171 3.55 6.02 -8.14
N ASN A 172 4.60 5.22 -8.26
CA ASN A 172 4.89 4.15 -7.33
C ASN A 172 6.37 4.11 -6.97
N GLN A 173 6.65 3.65 -5.76
CA GLN A 173 8.01 3.47 -5.24
C GLN A 173 8.10 2.14 -4.52
N PHE A 174 9.17 1.38 -4.83
CA PHE A 174 9.57 0.21 -4.05
C PHE A 174 10.72 0.64 -3.14
N VAL A 175 10.52 0.46 -1.85
CA VAL A 175 11.48 0.82 -0.81
C VAL A 175 11.90 -0.45 -0.10
N ASN A 176 13.21 -0.74 -0.03
CA ASN A 176 13.72 -1.90 0.69
C ASN A 176 13.70 -1.67 2.21
N LEU A 177 14.05 -2.70 2.99
CA LEU A 177 14.05 -2.61 4.46
C LEU A 177 15.06 -1.62 5.05
N ASN A 178 16.05 -1.18 4.26
CA ASN A 178 17.00 -0.13 4.67
C ASN A 178 16.46 1.29 4.43
N GLY A 179 15.26 1.41 3.83
CA GLY A 179 14.67 2.71 3.47
C GLY A 179 15.16 3.26 2.14
N GLU A 180 15.86 2.47 1.33
CA GLU A 180 16.35 2.88 0.02
C GLU A 180 15.29 2.66 -1.05
N VAL A 181 15.08 3.64 -1.93
CA VAL A 181 14.21 3.52 -3.09
C VAL A 181 14.94 2.69 -4.15
N VAL A 182 14.51 1.45 -4.36
CA VAL A 182 15.08 0.53 -5.36
C VAL A 182 14.39 0.62 -6.71
N PHE A 183 13.17 1.13 -6.74
CA PHE A 183 12.43 1.43 -7.96
C PHE A 183 11.50 2.62 -7.74
N ALA A 184 11.43 3.49 -8.74
CA ALA A 184 10.42 4.54 -8.84
C ALA A 184 9.85 4.54 -10.27
N GLY A 185 8.54 4.57 -10.37
CA GLY A 185 7.85 4.53 -11.65
C GLY A 185 6.58 5.37 -11.63
N SER A 186 5.97 5.48 -12.79
CA SER A 186 4.68 6.14 -12.97
C SER A 186 3.85 5.37 -13.98
N GLY A 187 2.57 5.67 -14.02
CA GLY A 187 1.68 5.04 -14.99
C GLY A 187 0.29 5.64 -15.01
N THR A 188 -0.57 4.94 -15.70
CA THR A 188 -2.00 5.27 -15.80
C THR A 188 -2.86 4.06 -15.46
N PHE A 189 -4.09 4.31 -15.09
CA PHE A 189 -5.08 3.25 -14.92
C PHE A 189 -6.41 3.67 -15.52
N ALA A 190 -7.14 2.66 -16.00
CA ALA A 190 -8.53 2.78 -16.41
C ALA A 190 -9.30 1.63 -15.76
N ALA A 191 -10.45 1.93 -15.14
CA ALA A 191 -11.25 0.93 -14.45
C ALA A 191 -12.72 1.03 -14.81
N THR A 192 -13.39 -0.13 -14.80
CA THR A 192 -14.84 -0.24 -14.92
C THR A 192 -15.42 -0.82 -13.64
N ARG A 193 -16.63 -0.38 -13.27
CA ARG A 193 -17.31 -0.89 -12.08
C ARG A 193 -17.71 -2.34 -12.31
N LEU A 194 -17.43 -3.19 -11.33
CA LEU A 194 -17.93 -4.56 -11.32
C LEU A 194 -19.41 -4.52 -10.98
N GLY A 195 -20.25 -4.91 -11.93
CA GLY A 195 -21.70 -5.07 -11.72
C GLY A 195 -22.03 -6.40 -11.05
N ILE A 196 -23.21 -6.47 -10.44
CA ILE A 196 -23.78 -7.77 -10.02
C ILE A 196 -24.33 -8.42 -11.31
N GLU A 197 -23.72 -9.53 -11.73
CA GLU A 197 -24.32 -10.34 -12.79
C GLU A 197 -25.57 -11.04 -12.23
N PRO A 198 -26.73 -10.95 -12.93
CA PRO A 198 -27.90 -11.72 -12.51
C PRO A 198 -27.56 -13.20 -12.59
N LEU A 199 -27.89 -13.93 -11.52
CA LEU A 199 -27.77 -15.39 -11.54
C LEU A 199 -28.60 -15.92 -12.71
N ALA A 200 -27.97 -16.74 -13.56
CA ALA A 200 -28.70 -17.42 -14.61
C ALA A 200 -29.85 -18.27 -13.97
N PRO A 201 -31.08 -18.24 -14.50
CA PRO A 201 -32.21 -18.96 -13.97
C PRO A 201 -32.02 -20.48 -14.03
#